data_e34cbed7b4cbbcb92f3669675a0bd328
#
_entry.id   e34cbed7b4cbbcb92f3669675a0bd328
#
_cell.length_a   1.000
_cell.length_b   1.000
_cell.length_c   1.000
_cell.angle_alpha   90.00
_cell.angle_beta   90.00
_cell.angle_gamma   90.00
#
_symmetry.space_group_name_H-M   'P 1'
#
loop_
_entity.id
_entity.type
_entity.pdbx_description
1 polymer ?
#
loop_
_entity_poly.entity_id
_entity_poly.type
_entity_poly.pdbx_seq_one_letter_code
_entity_poly.pdbx_strand_id
1 'polypeptide(L)' 'IEVDGPIPATLPGQFYMLRTEQRWPVQLPRPFSLYDRAADGSWGSFLIKPVGEGTRALCASRPGEGIVLN' A
#
# COMPACT_ATOMS: atom_id res chain seq x y z
N ILE A 1 1.02 6.99 -2.19
CA ILE A 1 -0.11 6.98 -1.24
C ILE A 1 0.40 6.82 0.18
N GLU A 2 -0.35 7.36 1.10
CA GLU A 2 -0.08 7.22 2.52
C GLU A 2 -1.15 6.33 3.14
N VAL A 3 -0.72 5.36 3.93
CA VAL A 3 -1.59 4.38 4.58
C VAL A 3 -1.41 4.47 6.08
N ASP A 4 -2.53 4.55 6.81
CA ASP A 4 -2.50 4.52 8.27
C ASP A 4 -2.09 3.14 8.77
N GLY A 5 -1.28 3.13 9.84
CA GLY A 5 -0.76 1.91 10.42
C GLY A 5 -1.75 1.10 11.23
N PRO A 6 -1.22 0.06 11.85
CA PRO A 6 0.22 -0.15 12.10
C PRO A 6 0.97 -0.66 10.88
N ILE A 7 2.13 -0.10 10.65
CA ILE A 7 3.04 -0.54 9.59
C ILE A 7 4.22 -1.26 10.24
N PRO A 8 4.37 -2.57 10.05
CA PRO A 8 5.50 -3.30 10.61
C PRO A 8 6.84 -2.76 10.12
N ALA A 9 7.86 -2.82 10.96
CA ALA A 9 9.20 -2.46 10.55
C ALA A 9 9.69 -3.46 9.49
N THR A 10 10.41 -2.95 8.47
CA THR A 10 11.00 -3.79 7.44
C THR A 10 12.51 -3.75 7.50
N LEU A 11 13.12 -4.83 7.05
CA LEU A 11 14.54 -4.87 6.75
C LEU A 11 14.78 -4.36 5.33
N PRO A 12 16.00 -3.88 5.02
CA PRO A 12 16.31 -3.48 3.65
C PRO A 12 15.99 -4.58 2.64
N GLY A 13 15.38 -4.20 1.54
CA GLY A 13 15.00 -5.14 0.49
C GLY A 13 13.63 -5.79 0.65
N GLN A 14 12.98 -5.61 1.78
CA GLN A 14 11.62 -6.11 1.96
C GLN A 14 10.59 -5.23 1.26
N PHE A 15 9.45 -5.82 0.96
CA PHE A 15 8.32 -5.12 0.36
C PHE A 15 7.01 -5.59 0.99
N TYR A 16 5.97 -4.82 0.76
CA TYR A 16 4.62 -5.14 1.21
C TYR A 16 3.74 -5.46 0.02
N MET A 17 2.81 -6.40 0.20
CA MET A 17 1.79 -6.69 -0.79
C MET A 17 0.59 -5.81 -0.48
N LEU A 18 0.18 -4.99 -1.43
CA LEU A 18 -0.93 -4.06 -1.27
C LEU A 18 -2.09 -4.41 -2.18
N ARG A 19 -3.29 -4.29 -1.65
CA ARG A 19 -4.53 -4.28 -2.43
C ARG A 19 -5.54 -3.40 -1.73
N THR A 20 -6.53 -2.93 -2.48
CA THR A 20 -7.67 -2.29 -1.83
C THR A 20 -8.50 -3.36 -1.10
N GLU A 21 -9.14 -2.98 -0.02
CA GLU A 21 -9.98 -3.90 0.75
C GLU A 21 -11.19 -4.34 -0.05
N GLN A 22 -11.74 -3.44 -0.85
CA GLN A 22 -12.88 -3.70 -1.71
C GLN A 22 -12.56 -3.35 -3.15
N ARG A 23 -13.28 -3.98 -4.08
CA ARG A 23 -13.17 -3.67 -5.52
C ARG A 23 -11.76 -3.82 -6.07
N TRP A 24 -11.05 -4.84 -5.59
CA TRP A 24 -9.70 -5.10 -6.11
C TRP A 24 -9.82 -5.79 -7.47
N PRO A 25 -9.36 -5.14 -8.57
CA PRO A 25 -9.65 -5.61 -9.93
C PRO A 25 -8.75 -6.71 -10.46
N VAL A 26 -7.70 -7.06 -9.73
CA VAL A 26 -6.75 -8.09 -10.15
C VAL A 26 -6.72 -9.22 -9.12
N GLN A 27 -6.24 -10.39 -9.56
CA GLN A 27 -6.31 -11.59 -8.75
C GLN A 27 -5.37 -11.55 -7.54
N LEU A 28 -4.18 -10.99 -7.70
CA LEU A 28 -3.17 -10.96 -6.65
C LEU A 28 -2.88 -9.53 -6.18
N PRO A 29 -2.51 -9.36 -4.91
CA PRO A 29 -2.01 -8.07 -4.44
C PRO A 29 -0.75 -7.67 -5.20
N ARG A 30 -0.38 -6.40 -5.16
CA ARG A 30 0.81 -5.87 -5.82
C ARG A 30 1.91 -5.56 -4.82
N PRO A 31 3.17 -5.89 -5.15
CA PRO A 31 4.30 -5.62 -4.27
C PRO A 31 4.80 -4.18 -4.39
N PHE A 32 5.04 -3.54 -3.26
CA PHE A 32 5.62 -2.20 -3.21
C PHE A 32 6.60 -2.08 -2.07
N SER A 33 7.70 -1.41 -2.33
CA SER A 33 8.64 -1.03 -1.28
C SER A 33 8.10 0.17 -0.53
N LEU A 34 8.35 0.22 0.75
CA LEU A 34 7.99 1.35 1.59
C LEU A 34 8.85 2.55 1.19
N TYR A 35 8.21 3.69 0.91
CA TYR A 35 8.90 4.94 0.60
C TYR A 35 9.29 5.68 1.87
N ASP A 36 8.36 5.79 2.80
CA ASP A 36 8.59 6.46 4.06
C ASP A 36 7.68 5.85 5.14
N ARG A 37 8.03 6.03 6.39
CA ARG A 37 7.31 5.42 7.50
C ARG A 37 7.52 6.26 8.76
N ALA A 38 6.46 6.46 9.53
CA ALA A 38 6.61 7.02 10.86
C ALA A 38 7.46 6.10 11.73
N ALA A 39 8.27 6.68 12.62
CA ALA A 39 9.15 5.90 13.48
C ALA A 39 8.38 4.88 14.33
N ASP A 40 7.17 5.22 14.75
CA ASP A 40 6.31 4.35 15.55
C ASP A 40 5.41 3.44 14.73
N GLY A 41 5.47 3.51 13.38
CA GLY A 41 4.64 2.72 12.51
C GLY A 41 3.22 3.19 12.36
N SER A 42 2.89 4.39 12.79
CA SER A 42 1.52 4.89 12.72
C SER A 42 1.05 5.18 11.30
N TRP A 43 1.96 5.35 10.37
CA TRP A 43 1.65 5.48 8.95
C TRP A 43 2.84 5.02 8.10
N GLY A 44 2.55 4.73 6.84
CA GLY A 44 3.56 4.45 5.85
C GLY A 44 3.14 5.02 4.50
N SER A 45 4.09 5.36 3.65
CA SER A 45 3.82 5.84 2.31
C SER A 45 4.49 4.98 1.26
N PHE A 46 3.82 4.87 0.11
CA PHE A 46 4.27 4.07 -1.01
C PHE A 46 4.22 4.92 -2.27
N LEU A 47 5.28 4.88 -3.04
CA LEU A 47 5.33 5.57 -4.32
C LEU A 47 4.76 4.64 -5.37
N ILE A 48 3.60 4.98 -5.93
CA ILE A 48 2.86 4.12 -6.84
C ILE A 48 2.62 4.85 -8.16
N LYS A 49 3.02 4.22 -9.26
CA LYS A 49 2.75 4.72 -10.59
C LYS A 49 1.53 3.99 -11.16
N PRO A 50 0.47 4.69 -11.59
CA PRO A 50 -0.77 4.05 -12.05
C PRO A 50 -0.61 3.52 -13.49
N VAL A 51 0.03 2.38 -13.63
CA VAL A 51 0.32 1.78 -14.94
C VAL A 51 -0.54 0.57 -15.29
N GLY A 52 -1.33 0.04 -14.35
CA GLY A 52 -2.21 -1.10 -14.55
C GLY A 52 -3.45 -1.00 -13.68
N GLU A 53 -4.34 -1.99 -13.77
CA GLU A 53 -5.61 -1.97 -13.04
C GLU A 53 -5.40 -1.92 -11.52
N GLY A 54 -4.49 -2.72 -10.99
CA GLY A 54 -4.24 -2.75 -9.55
C GLY A 54 -3.65 -1.44 -9.04
N THR A 55 -2.64 -0.91 -9.73
CA THR A 55 -2.02 0.35 -9.32
C THR A 55 -2.97 1.53 -9.49
N ARG A 56 -3.83 1.50 -10.50
CA ARG A 56 -4.87 2.52 -10.67
C ARG A 56 -5.88 2.47 -9.54
N ALA A 57 -6.28 1.27 -9.12
CA ALA A 57 -7.20 1.12 -7.99
C ALA A 57 -6.61 1.67 -6.70
N LEU A 58 -5.33 1.40 -6.43
CA LEU A 58 -4.65 1.95 -5.26
C LEU A 58 -4.59 3.48 -5.30
N CYS A 59 -4.21 4.04 -6.45
CA CYS A 59 -4.12 5.48 -6.60
C CYS A 59 -5.48 6.18 -6.54
N ALA A 60 -6.56 5.49 -6.90
CA ALA A 60 -7.91 6.02 -6.85
C ALA A 60 -8.56 5.91 -5.46
N SER A 61 -7.92 5.22 -4.52
CA SER A 61 -8.45 5.07 -3.17
C SER A 61 -8.57 6.42 -2.47
N ARG A 62 -9.66 6.59 -1.74
CA ARG A 62 -9.97 7.83 -1.01
C ARG A 62 -9.70 7.63 0.47
N PRO A 63 -9.48 8.72 1.23
CA PRO A 63 -9.38 8.64 2.68
C PRO A 63 -10.60 7.90 3.26
N GLY A 64 -10.34 6.97 4.18
CA GLY A 64 -11.37 6.14 4.77
C GLY A 64 -11.61 4.80 4.07
N GLU A 65 -11.13 4.63 2.85
CA GLU A 65 -11.17 3.32 2.19
C GLU A 65 -10.02 2.45 2.70
N GLY A 66 -10.29 1.16 2.87
CA GLY A 66 -9.32 0.24 3.42
C GLY A 66 -8.28 -0.22 2.42
N ILE A 67 -7.04 -0.33 2.87
CA ILE A 67 -5.94 -0.94 2.13
C ILE A 67 -5.46 -2.15 2.94
N VAL A 68 -5.37 -3.30 2.30
CA VAL A 68 -4.84 -4.51 2.94
C VAL A 68 -3.34 -4.57 2.67
N LEU A 69 -2.58 -4.75 3.75
CA LEU A 69 -1.13 -4.75 3.73
C LEU A 69 -0.62 -6.05 4.34
N ASN A 70 0.21 -6.74 3.60
CA ASN A 70 0.84 -7.98 4.06
C ASN A 70 2.35 -7.92 4.00
#